data_e61d469751f6e0e7966863a341eb3c99
#
_entry.id   e61d469751f6e0e7966863a341eb3c99
#
_cell.length_a   1.000
_cell.length_b   1.000
_cell.length_c   1.000
_cell.angle_alpha   90.00
_cell.angle_beta   90.00
_cell.angle_gamma   90.00
#
_symmetry.space_group_name_H-M   'P 1'
#
loop_
_entity.id
_entity.type
_entity.pdbx_description
1 polymer ?
#
loop_
_entity_poly.entity_id
_entity_poly.type
_entity_poly.pdbx_seq_one_letter_code
_entity_poly.pdbx_strand_id
1 'polypeptide(L)' 'MIEKKIKNCLSKIFPHQKINSILKLKLGSFKDWDSLAHLNLLLNIEKKFQFKFTMSQMYKIKSIKEIIKVIKSKK' A
#
# COMPACT_ATOMS: atom_id res chain seq x y z
N MET A 1 2.93 5.66 -13.42
CA MET A 1 1.57 5.43 -12.97
C MET A 1 1.54 4.96 -11.53
N ILE A 2 0.69 5.56 -10.74
CA ILE A 2 0.62 5.26 -9.31
C ILE A 2 0.25 3.80 -9.07
N GLU A 3 -0.77 3.33 -9.76
CA GLU A 3 -1.28 1.97 -9.55
C GLU A 3 -0.25 0.91 -9.86
N LYS A 4 0.52 1.08 -10.93
CA LYS A 4 1.55 0.13 -11.30
C LYS A 4 2.66 0.07 -10.25
N LYS A 5 3.06 1.21 -9.71
CA LYS A 5 4.08 1.27 -8.68
C LYS A 5 3.61 0.61 -7.39
N ILE A 6 2.34 0.82 -7.03
CA ILE A 6 1.77 0.18 -5.85
C ILE A 6 1.69 -1.33 -6.05
N LYS A 7 1.31 -1.77 -7.25
CA LYS A 7 1.27 -3.19 -7.58
C LYS A 7 2.64 -3.83 -7.41
N ASN A 8 3.69 -3.13 -7.83
CA ASN A 8 5.05 -3.62 -7.65
C ASN A 8 5.41 -3.78 -6.17
N CYS A 9 4.99 -2.82 -5.35
CA CYS A 9 5.23 -2.91 -3.91
C CYS A 9 4.48 -4.09 -3.30
N LEU A 10 3.23 -4.29 -3.71
CA LEU A 10 2.44 -5.43 -3.24
C LEU A 10 3.08 -6.74 -3.63
N SER A 11 3.59 -6.84 -4.85
CA SER A 11 4.23 -8.06 -5.31
C SER A 11 5.50 -8.40 -4.55
N LYS A 12 6.20 -7.38 -4.06
CA LYS A 12 7.39 -7.59 -3.25
C LYS A 12 7.04 -8.14 -1.87
N ILE A 13 5.96 -7.63 -1.28
CA ILE A 13 5.56 -8.02 0.08
C ILE A 13 4.79 -9.33 0.06
N PHE A 14 4.00 -9.55 -0.98
CA PHE A 14 3.19 -10.76 -1.13
C PHE A 14 3.55 -11.50 -2.43
N PRO A 15 4.76 -12.05 -2.52
CA PRO A 15 5.23 -12.66 -3.78
C PRO A 15 4.42 -13.88 -4.21
N HIS A 16 3.70 -14.51 -3.30
CA HIS A 16 2.90 -15.70 -3.61
C HIS A 16 1.46 -15.39 -3.96
N GLN A 17 1.08 -14.10 -3.92
CA GLN A 17 -0.29 -13.71 -4.21
C GLN A 17 -0.42 -13.19 -5.63
N LYS A 18 -1.53 -13.54 -6.29
CA LYS A 18 -1.85 -12.97 -7.59
C LYS A 18 -2.47 -11.60 -7.40
N ILE A 19 -1.80 -10.58 -7.89
CA ILE A 19 -2.27 -9.21 -7.75
C ILE A 19 -2.86 -8.75 -9.07
N ASN A 20 -4.18 -8.81 -9.19
CA ASN A 20 -4.86 -8.40 -10.41
C ASN A 20 -5.47 -7.01 -10.30
N SER A 21 -6.43 -6.85 -9.40
CA SER A 21 -7.11 -5.56 -9.22
C SER A 21 -6.77 -5.02 -7.85
N ILE A 22 -5.92 -3.99 -7.82
CA ILE A 22 -5.43 -3.46 -6.53
C ILE A 22 -6.45 -2.57 -5.84
N LEU A 23 -7.39 -1.99 -6.58
CA LEU A 23 -8.33 -1.04 -6.00
C LEU A 23 -9.27 -1.66 -4.96
N LYS A 24 -9.43 -2.97 -5.00
CA LYS A 24 -10.29 -3.68 -4.05
C LYS A 24 -9.52 -4.24 -2.85
N LEU A 25 -8.21 -4.11 -2.86
CA LEU A 25 -7.37 -4.69 -1.83
C LEU A 25 -7.29 -3.80 -0.59
N LYS A 26 -7.22 -4.44 0.57
CA LYS A 26 -7.12 -3.75 1.84
C LYS A 26 -6.46 -4.66 2.85
N LEU A 27 -6.16 -4.09 4.02
CA LEU A 27 -5.63 -4.88 5.14
C LEU A 27 -6.56 -6.05 5.41
N GLY A 28 -5.99 -7.25 5.41
CA GLY A 28 -6.77 -8.46 5.63
C GLY A 28 -7.27 -9.15 4.37
N SER A 29 -7.03 -8.56 3.18
CA SER A 29 -7.43 -9.19 1.91
C SER A 29 -6.73 -10.52 1.69
N PHE A 30 -5.50 -10.64 2.15
CA PHE A 30 -4.75 -11.89 2.13
C PHE A 30 -4.49 -12.33 3.57
N LYS A 31 -4.35 -13.62 3.76
CA LYS A 31 -4.03 -14.17 5.08
C LYS A 31 -2.75 -13.57 5.64
N ASP A 32 -1.77 -13.32 4.77
CA ASP A 32 -0.48 -12.78 5.16
C ASP A 32 -0.49 -11.28 5.38
N TRP A 33 -1.58 -10.62 5.05
CA TRP A 33 -1.67 -9.16 5.15
C TRP A 33 -2.17 -8.75 6.54
N ASP A 34 -1.29 -8.89 7.51
CA ASP A 34 -1.55 -8.47 8.88
C ASP A 34 -1.00 -7.05 9.09
N SER A 35 -1.03 -6.60 10.34
CA SER A 35 -0.60 -5.25 10.68
C SER A 35 0.87 -5.01 10.33
N LEU A 36 1.71 -5.99 10.57
CA LEU A 36 3.15 -5.85 10.27
C LEU A 36 3.39 -5.75 8.78
N ALA A 37 2.74 -6.62 7.99
CA ALA A 37 2.86 -6.58 6.54
C ALA A 37 2.32 -5.27 5.98
N HIS A 38 1.24 -4.76 6.57
CA HIS A 38 0.67 -3.49 6.15
C HIS A 38 1.64 -2.34 6.39
N LEU A 39 2.29 -2.32 7.55
CA LEU A 39 3.30 -1.33 7.84
C LEU A 39 4.45 -1.39 6.84
N ASN A 40 4.92 -2.60 6.55
CA ASN A 40 5.98 -2.80 5.55
C ASN A 40 5.55 -2.27 4.18
N LEU A 41 4.29 -2.49 3.81
CA LEU A 41 3.77 -1.97 2.54
C LEU A 41 3.83 -0.45 2.52
N LEU A 42 3.37 0.21 3.58
CA LEU A 42 3.38 1.67 3.65
C LEU A 42 4.81 2.21 3.57
N LEU A 43 5.75 1.57 4.25
CA LEU A 43 7.15 1.99 4.21
C LEU A 43 7.76 1.82 2.81
N ASN A 44 7.41 0.75 2.11
CA ASN A 44 7.86 0.54 0.74
C ASN A 44 7.28 1.61 -0.19
N ILE A 45 6.03 1.97 0.02
CA ILE A 45 5.39 3.00 -0.78
C ILE A 45 6.04 4.36 -0.54
N GLU A 46 6.39 4.67 0.71
CA GLU A 46 7.11 5.91 1.01
C GLU A 46 8.41 6.00 0.21
N LYS A 47 9.17 4.91 0.17
CA LYS A 47 10.41 4.87 -0.60
C LYS A 47 10.17 5.02 -2.09
N LYS A 48 9.16 4.31 -2.60
CA LYS A 48 8.88 4.28 -4.03
C LYS A 48 8.44 5.64 -4.56
N PHE A 49 7.63 6.35 -3.79
CA PHE A 49 7.07 7.64 -4.21
C PHE A 49 7.80 8.83 -3.60
N GLN A 50 8.81 8.58 -2.79
CA GLN A 50 9.66 9.63 -2.18
C GLN A 50 8.86 10.64 -1.37
N PHE A 51 8.05 10.15 -0.43
CA PHE A 51 7.33 11.00 0.51
C PHE A 51 7.16 10.25 1.82
N LYS A 52 6.55 10.87 2.81
CA LYS A 52 6.30 10.23 4.08
C LYS A 52 4.84 10.40 4.51
N PHE A 53 4.24 9.31 4.99
CA PHE A 53 2.95 9.40 5.64
C PHE A 53 3.13 10.04 7.02
N THR A 54 2.11 10.77 7.50
CA THR A 54 2.07 11.17 8.89
C THR A 54 1.71 9.96 9.75
N MET A 55 1.97 10.04 11.04
CA MET A 55 1.57 8.97 11.95
C MET A 55 0.07 8.72 11.88
N SER A 56 -0.70 9.80 11.83
CA SER A 56 -2.15 9.71 11.72
C SER A 56 -2.57 8.97 10.45
N GLN A 57 -1.93 9.29 9.32
CA GLN A 57 -2.23 8.63 8.05
C GLN A 57 -1.89 7.14 8.10
N MET A 58 -0.74 6.79 8.63
CA MET A 58 -0.33 5.38 8.74
C MET A 58 -1.32 4.58 9.57
N TYR A 59 -1.86 5.21 10.58
CA TYR A 59 -2.81 4.58 11.47
C TYR A 59 -4.18 4.38 10.84
N LYS A 60 -4.62 5.34 10.03
CA LYS A 60 -5.95 5.35 9.45
C LYS A 60 -6.05 4.64 8.10
N ILE A 61 -4.98 4.64 7.34
CA ILE A 61 -4.99 4.07 5.99
C ILE A 61 -4.99 2.54 6.07
N LYS A 62 -6.04 1.93 5.54
CA LYS A 62 -6.20 0.48 5.60
C LYS A 62 -6.45 -0.16 4.24
N SER A 63 -6.57 0.64 3.19
CA SER A 63 -6.88 0.13 1.85
C SER A 63 -6.02 0.79 0.80
N ILE A 64 -5.92 0.13 -0.35
CA ILE A 64 -5.16 0.67 -1.48
C ILE A 64 -5.78 1.97 -1.99
N LYS A 65 -7.12 2.05 -1.99
CA LYS A 65 -7.80 3.28 -2.39
C LYS A 65 -7.36 4.47 -1.55
N GLU A 66 -7.27 4.28 -0.24
CA GLU A 66 -6.84 5.34 0.66
C GLU A 66 -5.39 5.73 0.43
N ILE A 67 -4.53 4.74 0.16
CA ILE A 67 -3.13 4.99 -0.15
C ILE A 67 -3.01 5.86 -1.40
N ILE A 68 -3.74 5.51 -2.45
CA ILE A 68 -3.72 6.28 -3.70
C ILE A 68 -4.19 7.71 -3.45
N LYS A 69 -5.23 7.87 -2.64
CA LYS A 69 -5.75 9.19 -2.32
C LYS A 69 -4.70 10.07 -1.66
N VAL A 70 -3.95 9.52 -0.72
CA VAL A 70 -2.88 10.26 -0.05
C VAL A 70 -1.77 10.61 -1.04
N ILE A 71 -1.35 9.67 -1.88
CA ILE A 71 -0.30 9.92 -2.87
C ILE A 71 -0.70 11.05 -3.79
N LYS A 72 -1.94 11.04 -4.27
CA LYS A 72 -2.42 12.08 -5.18
C LYS A 72 -2.45 13.45 -4.51
N SER A 73 -2.76 13.50 -3.23
CA SER A 73 -2.83 14.77 -2.51
C SER A 73 -1.45 15.35 -2.21
N LYS A 74 -0.39 14.52 -2.27
CA LYS A 74 0.98 14.97 -2.01
C LYS A 74 1.65 15.59 -3.25
N LYS A 75 1.04 15.45 -4.39
CA LYS A 75 1.57 16.06 -5.62
C LYS A 75 1.01 17.48 -5.83
#